data_de8131fece19d09aeb9a4cca5ad33572
#
_entry.id   de8131fece19d09aeb9a4cca5ad33572
#
_cell.length_a   1.000
_cell.length_b   1.000
_cell.length_c   1.000
_cell.angle_alpha   90.00
_cell.angle_beta   90.00
_cell.angle_gamma   90.00
#
_symmetry.space_group_name_H-M   'P 1'
#
loop_
_entity.id
_entity.type
_entity.pdbx_description
1 polymer ?
#
loop_
_entity_poly.entity_id
_entity_poly.type
_entity_poly.pdbx_seq_one_letter_code
_entity_poly.pdbx_strand_id
1 'polypeptide(L)'
;MLVHSLCIPKKDVVTISEKATLREALDTLEKTGYRCVPVLDETGTFFRGNIYKMHIYRHGMSGASLDDNVMELIKNTQKYVHESDGFFKVFFSIKELPYIAVLKDENNEFYGILPHGKMLGMLEEAWSRDTGSYVVTIALSEQAGALEKITKIISKYSSIASLMTLDAKSKVLRRVLITLPPDCDEPKKDKIVAKLEQKGFRVVEVENLNN
;
A
#
# COMPACT_ATOMS: atom_id res chain seq x y z
N MET A 1 -3.26 -0.48 14.19
CA MET A 1 -4.07 -1.19 13.20
C MET A 1 -3.34 -2.47 12.88
N LEU A 2 -4.00 -3.60 12.99
CA LEU A 2 -3.41 -4.92 12.81
C LEU A 2 -3.64 -5.41 11.37
N VAL A 3 -2.69 -6.18 10.87
CA VAL A 3 -2.68 -6.71 9.50
C VAL A 3 -3.93 -7.52 9.16
N HIS A 4 -4.44 -8.31 10.10
CA HIS A 4 -5.61 -9.18 9.88
C HIS A 4 -6.87 -8.44 9.39
N SER A 5 -7.06 -7.16 9.81
CA SER A 5 -8.24 -6.37 9.39
C SER A 5 -8.23 -5.98 7.91
N LEU A 6 -7.10 -6.10 7.24
CA LEU A 6 -6.89 -5.73 5.84
C LEU A 6 -6.74 -6.95 4.93
N CYS A 7 -6.61 -8.14 5.50
CA CYS A 7 -6.38 -9.36 4.75
C CYS A 7 -7.61 -9.82 3.99
N ILE A 8 -7.39 -10.45 2.85
CA ILE A 8 -8.34 -11.35 2.22
C ILE A 8 -8.13 -12.71 2.90
N PRO A 9 -9.14 -13.25 3.60
CA PRO A 9 -9.00 -14.50 4.32
C PRO A 9 -8.84 -15.68 3.35
N LYS A 10 -8.18 -16.74 3.78
CA LYS A 10 -7.87 -17.94 2.99
C LYS A 10 -9.06 -18.48 2.19
N LYS A 11 -10.26 -18.49 2.76
CA LYS A 11 -11.48 -18.99 2.11
C LYS A 11 -11.84 -18.24 0.81
N ASP A 12 -11.38 -16.99 0.68
CA ASP A 12 -11.67 -16.11 -0.45
C ASP A 12 -10.45 -15.96 -1.38
N VAL A 13 -9.37 -16.71 -1.13
CA VAL A 13 -8.13 -16.70 -1.90
C VAL A 13 -8.05 -17.91 -2.81
N VAL A 14 -7.82 -17.69 -4.10
CA VAL A 14 -7.47 -18.79 -5.03
C VAL A 14 -6.05 -19.26 -4.72
N THR A 15 -5.89 -20.54 -4.45
CA THR A 15 -4.61 -21.18 -4.11
C THR A 15 -4.35 -22.39 -5.01
N ILE A 16 -3.08 -22.78 -5.11
CA ILE A 16 -2.64 -23.99 -5.82
C ILE A 16 -2.02 -24.94 -4.81
N SER A 17 -2.25 -26.25 -4.99
CA SER A 17 -1.57 -27.29 -4.18
C SER A 17 -0.11 -27.46 -4.63
N GLU A 18 0.80 -27.75 -3.69
CA GLU A 18 2.18 -28.12 -3.99
C GLU A 18 2.31 -29.39 -4.87
N LYS A 19 1.24 -30.18 -4.98
CA LYS A 19 1.19 -31.37 -5.85
C LYS A 19 0.76 -31.08 -7.29
N ALA A 20 0.28 -29.88 -7.55
CA ALA A 20 -0.22 -29.51 -8.88
C ALA A 20 0.91 -29.44 -9.92
N THR A 21 0.54 -29.65 -11.17
CA THR A 21 1.42 -29.40 -12.32
C THR A 21 1.42 -27.91 -12.69
N LEU A 22 2.43 -27.49 -13.47
CA LEU A 22 2.49 -26.15 -14.04
C LEU A 22 1.30 -25.87 -14.98
N ARG A 23 0.77 -26.90 -15.67
CA ARG A 23 -0.40 -26.81 -16.51
C ARG A 23 -1.64 -26.45 -15.71
N GLU A 24 -1.92 -27.18 -14.63
CA GLU A 24 -3.06 -26.90 -13.75
C GLU A 24 -2.98 -25.52 -13.11
N ALA A 25 -1.78 -25.12 -12.73
CA ALA A 25 -1.52 -23.77 -12.20
C ALA A 25 -1.76 -22.70 -13.27
N LEU A 26 -1.31 -22.92 -14.50
CA LEU A 26 -1.52 -21.99 -15.63
C LEU A 26 -3.01 -21.86 -15.95
N ASP A 27 -3.74 -22.96 -16.06
CA ASP A 27 -5.17 -22.97 -16.35
C ASP A 27 -5.96 -22.19 -15.27
N THR A 28 -5.56 -22.33 -14.01
CA THR A 28 -6.17 -21.58 -12.89
C THR A 28 -5.88 -20.09 -13.02
N LEU A 29 -4.63 -19.71 -13.33
CA LEU A 29 -4.21 -18.31 -13.49
C LEU A 29 -4.85 -17.66 -14.73
N GLU A 30 -5.07 -18.40 -15.80
CA GLU A 30 -5.79 -17.92 -16.98
C GLU A 30 -7.27 -17.70 -16.68
N LYS A 31 -7.91 -18.68 -16.06
CA LYS A 31 -9.33 -18.65 -15.73
C LYS A 31 -9.73 -17.52 -14.79
N THR A 32 -8.83 -17.21 -13.85
CA THR A 32 -9.07 -16.17 -12.84
C THR A 32 -8.55 -14.80 -13.26
N GLY A 33 -7.69 -14.72 -14.29
CA GLY A 33 -7.02 -13.48 -14.71
C GLY A 33 -5.89 -13.04 -13.77
N TYR A 34 -5.56 -13.82 -12.73
CA TYR A 34 -4.51 -13.44 -11.78
C TYR A 34 -3.12 -13.60 -12.38
N ARG A 35 -2.20 -12.74 -11.92
CA ARG A 35 -0.78 -12.79 -12.32
C ARG A 35 0.02 -13.76 -11.47
N CYS A 36 -0.42 -14.00 -10.24
CA CYS A 36 0.20 -14.92 -9.32
C CYS A 36 -0.79 -15.33 -8.23
N VAL A 37 -0.61 -16.54 -7.69
CA VAL A 37 -1.38 -17.08 -6.58
C VAL A 37 -0.47 -17.79 -5.59
N PRO A 38 -0.87 -17.92 -4.31
CA PRO A 38 -0.12 -18.69 -3.33
C PRO A 38 -0.22 -20.19 -3.59
N VAL A 39 0.90 -20.86 -3.35
CA VAL A 39 1.00 -22.32 -3.32
C VAL A 39 0.98 -22.76 -1.87
N LEU A 40 0.11 -23.69 -1.55
CA LEU A 40 -0.01 -24.29 -0.23
C LEU A 40 0.42 -25.76 -0.27
N ASP A 41 0.74 -26.30 0.89
CA ASP A 41 1.02 -27.73 1.04
C ASP A 41 -0.18 -28.60 0.64
N GLU A 42 0.02 -29.92 0.63
CA GLU A 42 -1.02 -30.87 0.23
C GLU A 42 -2.30 -30.77 1.08
N THR A 43 -2.17 -30.42 2.37
CA THR A 43 -3.31 -30.21 3.26
C THR A 43 -4.01 -28.87 3.06
N GLY A 44 -3.43 -27.99 2.24
CA GLY A 44 -3.90 -26.61 2.06
C GLY A 44 -3.66 -25.73 3.28
N THR A 45 -2.80 -26.13 4.22
CA THR A 45 -2.64 -25.46 5.53
C THR A 45 -1.42 -24.53 5.55
N PHE A 46 -0.30 -24.94 4.97
CA PHE A 46 0.95 -24.21 5.07
C PHE A 46 1.36 -23.56 3.74
N PHE A 47 1.79 -22.32 3.83
CA PHE A 47 2.30 -21.57 2.70
C PHE A 47 3.66 -22.10 2.24
N ARG A 48 3.79 -22.36 0.93
CA ARG A 48 5.02 -22.83 0.29
C ARG A 48 5.72 -21.73 -0.51
N GLY A 49 4.98 -20.80 -1.05
CA GLY A 49 5.49 -19.74 -1.90
C GLY A 49 4.43 -19.24 -2.88
N ASN A 50 4.86 -18.54 -3.89
CA ASN A 50 3.98 -18.01 -4.92
C ASN A 50 4.34 -18.56 -6.30
N ILE A 51 3.35 -18.89 -7.11
CA ILE A 51 3.52 -19.24 -8.52
C ILE A 51 3.07 -18.06 -9.40
N TYR A 52 3.89 -17.71 -10.37
CA TYR A 52 3.67 -16.57 -11.27
C TYR A 52 3.40 -17.04 -12.71
N LYS A 53 2.33 -16.56 -13.31
CA LYS A 53 1.94 -16.87 -14.69
C LYS A 53 3.09 -16.68 -15.67
N MET A 54 3.82 -15.57 -15.57
CA MET A 54 4.95 -15.26 -16.45
C MET A 54 6.09 -16.28 -16.35
N HIS A 55 6.33 -16.86 -15.17
CA HIS A 55 7.37 -17.87 -15.01
C HIS A 55 6.96 -19.17 -15.70
N ILE A 56 5.68 -19.56 -15.62
CA ILE A 56 5.16 -20.74 -16.30
C ILE A 56 5.26 -20.57 -17.82
N TYR A 57 4.88 -19.40 -18.36
CA TYR A 57 5.05 -19.12 -19.78
C TYR A 57 6.50 -19.22 -20.25
N ARG A 58 7.43 -18.61 -19.50
CA ARG A 58 8.86 -18.68 -19.85
C ARG A 58 9.38 -20.11 -19.83
N HIS A 59 8.92 -20.92 -18.87
CA HIS A 59 9.28 -22.34 -18.77
C HIS A 59 8.79 -23.10 -20.01
N GLY A 60 7.52 -22.97 -20.38
CA GLY A 60 6.97 -23.59 -21.59
C GLY A 60 7.64 -23.10 -22.89
N MET A 61 7.94 -21.80 -23.00
CA MET A 61 8.64 -21.24 -24.17
C MET A 61 10.09 -21.73 -24.30
N SER A 62 10.72 -22.17 -23.22
CA SER A 62 12.05 -22.80 -23.28
C SER A 62 12.01 -24.26 -23.76
N GLY A 63 10.83 -24.80 -24.04
CA GLY A 63 10.64 -26.20 -24.43
C GLY A 63 10.51 -27.16 -23.26
N ALA A 64 10.46 -26.67 -22.02
CA ALA A 64 10.26 -27.49 -20.82
C ALA A 64 8.77 -27.90 -20.66
N SER A 65 8.54 -28.99 -19.94
CA SER A 65 7.21 -29.56 -19.78
C SER A 65 6.32 -28.73 -18.86
N LEU A 66 5.07 -28.51 -19.25
CA LEU A 66 4.06 -27.97 -18.34
C LEU A 66 3.46 -29.04 -17.40
N ASP A 67 3.83 -30.31 -17.58
CA ASP A 67 3.47 -31.39 -16.68
C ASP A 67 4.46 -31.52 -15.51
N ASP A 68 5.51 -30.67 -15.47
CA ASP A 68 6.43 -30.55 -14.35
C ASP A 68 5.69 -30.01 -13.10
N ASN A 69 6.23 -30.31 -11.91
CA ASN A 69 5.61 -29.90 -10.66
C ASN A 69 5.72 -28.39 -10.42
N VAL A 70 4.65 -27.79 -9.91
CA VAL A 70 4.56 -26.35 -9.61
C VAL A 70 5.69 -25.86 -8.69
N MET A 71 6.22 -26.72 -7.83
CA MET A 71 7.28 -26.38 -6.87
C MET A 71 8.61 -25.99 -7.53
N GLU A 72 8.84 -26.39 -8.78
CA GLU A 72 10.06 -26.01 -9.53
C GLU A 72 10.15 -24.50 -9.81
N LEU A 73 9.01 -23.83 -9.95
CA LEU A 73 8.94 -22.42 -10.31
C LEU A 73 8.46 -21.50 -9.19
N ILE A 74 8.21 -22.01 -7.98
CA ILE A 74 7.77 -21.16 -6.87
C ILE A 74 8.82 -20.12 -6.50
N LYS A 75 8.32 -18.96 -6.06
CA LYS A 75 9.11 -17.83 -5.57
C LYS A 75 8.59 -17.36 -4.22
N ASN A 76 9.39 -16.52 -3.57
CA ASN A 76 8.99 -15.81 -2.35
C ASN A 76 8.59 -16.74 -1.18
N THR A 77 9.23 -17.88 -1.07
CA THR A 77 8.96 -18.93 -0.05
C THR A 77 9.09 -18.40 1.39
N GLN A 78 9.91 -17.36 1.61
CA GLN A 78 10.13 -16.70 2.91
C GLN A 78 9.57 -15.28 2.96
N LYS A 79 8.74 -14.89 1.99
CA LYS A 79 8.11 -13.55 1.94
C LYS A 79 6.69 -13.63 2.50
N TYR A 80 6.59 -13.57 3.81
CA TYR A 80 5.32 -13.54 4.54
C TYR A 80 5.40 -12.61 5.75
N VAL A 81 4.26 -12.31 6.33
CA VAL A 81 4.11 -11.60 7.60
C VAL A 81 3.15 -12.36 8.49
N HIS A 82 3.11 -12.02 9.77
CA HIS A 82 2.16 -12.59 10.72
C HIS A 82 0.96 -11.67 10.92
N GLU A 83 -0.16 -12.24 11.34
CA GLU A 83 -1.42 -11.49 11.52
C GLU A 83 -1.33 -10.39 12.58
N SER A 84 -0.44 -10.53 13.57
CA SER A 84 -0.16 -9.51 14.60
C SER A 84 0.88 -8.47 14.19
N ASP A 85 1.52 -8.61 13.03
CA ASP A 85 2.52 -7.66 12.56
C ASP A 85 1.94 -6.25 12.39
N GLY A 86 2.74 -5.25 12.75
CA GLY A 86 2.36 -3.86 12.63
C GLY A 86 2.37 -3.38 11.17
N PHE A 87 1.47 -2.44 10.86
CA PHE A 87 1.30 -1.85 9.54
C PHE A 87 2.60 -1.44 8.84
N PHE A 88 3.50 -0.75 9.54
CA PHE A 88 4.75 -0.27 8.93
C PHE A 88 5.67 -1.42 8.48
N LYS A 89 5.78 -2.49 9.28
CA LYS A 89 6.56 -3.68 8.90
C LYS A 89 6.04 -4.27 7.59
N VAL A 90 4.73 -4.40 7.49
CA VAL A 90 4.07 -4.97 6.31
C VAL A 90 4.21 -4.07 5.10
N PHE A 91 4.00 -2.76 5.27
CA PHE A 91 4.12 -1.77 4.21
C PHE A 91 5.48 -1.81 3.51
N PHE A 92 6.57 -1.91 4.28
CA PHE A 92 7.90 -2.03 3.70
C PHE A 92 8.19 -3.42 3.11
N SER A 93 7.54 -4.48 3.62
CA SER A 93 7.73 -5.86 3.14
C SER A 93 7.03 -6.12 1.79
N ILE A 94 5.90 -5.46 1.51
CA ILE A 94 5.07 -5.70 0.31
C ILE A 94 5.57 -4.96 -0.94
N LYS A 95 6.51 -4.03 -0.82
CA LYS A 95 6.89 -3.04 -1.82
C LYS A 95 7.03 -3.57 -3.27
N GLU A 96 7.50 -4.80 -3.44
CA GLU A 96 7.77 -5.40 -4.77
C GLU A 96 6.83 -6.56 -5.09
N LEU A 97 5.84 -6.81 -4.24
CA LEU A 97 4.95 -7.97 -4.35
C LEU A 97 3.53 -7.53 -4.72
N PRO A 98 2.81 -8.29 -5.55
CA PRO A 98 1.40 -8.03 -5.81
C PRO A 98 0.52 -8.21 -4.56
N TYR A 99 0.95 -9.09 -3.67
CA TYR A 99 0.43 -9.29 -2.31
C TYR A 99 1.51 -9.92 -1.43
N ILE A 100 1.34 -9.87 -0.12
CA ILE A 100 2.14 -10.63 0.84
C ILE A 100 1.28 -11.69 1.52
N ALA A 101 1.83 -12.90 1.70
CA ALA A 101 1.17 -13.95 2.45
C ALA A 101 1.12 -13.58 3.93
N VAL A 102 0.02 -13.91 4.59
CA VAL A 102 -0.18 -13.70 6.02
C VAL A 102 -0.35 -15.04 6.69
N LEU A 103 0.42 -15.27 7.75
CA LEU A 103 0.41 -16.49 8.54
C LEU A 103 -0.13 -16.20 9.93
N LYS A 104 -0.71 -17.22 10.57
CA LYS A 104 -1.12 -17.16 11.98
C LYS A 104 0.11 -17.14 12.90
N ASP A 105 0.01 -16.41 14.01
CA ASP A 105 1.10 -16.32 14.99
C ASP A 105 1.39 -17.64 15.70
N GLU A 106 0.35 -18.41 15.98
CA GLU A 106 0.44 -19.60 16.84
C GLU A 106 1.12 -20.79 16.18
N ASN A 107 0.85 -21.03 14.88
CA ASN A 107 1.23 -22.29 14.22
C ASN A 107 1.74 -22.10 12.79
N ASN A 108 1.92 -20.86 12.32
CA ASN A 108 2.34 -20.52 10.96
C ASN A 108 1.41 -21.04 9.85
N GLU A 109 0.17 -21.39 10.17
CA GLU A 109 -0.82 -21.72 9.15
C GLU A 109 -1.11 -20.52 8.26
N PHE A 110 -1.40 -20.79 7.00
CA PHE A 110 -1.80 -19.74 6.04
C PHE A 110 -3.14 -19.14 6.43
N TYR A 111 -3.11 -17.87 6.83
CA TYR A 111 -4.29 -17.08 7.19
C TYR A 111 -4.98 -16.48 5.97
N GLY A 112 -4.19 -15.96 5.01
CA GLY A 112 -4.68 -15.30 3.83
C GLY A 112 -3.62 -14.48 3.11
N ILE A 113 -4.05 -13.48 2.36
CA ILE A 113 -3.15 -12.56 1.66
C ILE A 113 -3.52 -11.12 1.97
N LEU A 114 -2.53 -10.23 1.96
CA LEU A 114 -2.73 -8.79 1.96
C LEU A 114 -2.30 -8.24 0.60
N PRO A 115 -3.24 -7.82 -0.26
CA PRO A 115 -2.93 -7.23 -1.56
C PRO A 115 -2.25 -5.87 -1.45
N HIS A 116 -1.29 -5.59 -2.35
CA HIS A 116 -0.64 -4.28 -2.45
C HIS A 116 -1.66 -3.14 -2.64
N GLY A 117 -2.70 -3.34 -3.47
CA GLY A 117 -3.74 -2.35 -3.69
C GLY A 117 -4.51 -1.96 -2.43
N LYS A 118 -4.72 -2.89 -1.48
CA LYS A 118 -5.34 -2.58 -0.18
C LYS A 118 -4.48 -1.62 0.66
N MET A 119 -3.15 -1.79 0.59
CA MET A 119 -2.21 -0.91 1.30
C MET A 119 -2.19 0.49 0.67
N LEU A 120 -2.23 0.59 -0.66
CA LEU A 120 -2.32 1.87 -1.35
C LEU A 120 -3.64 2.58 -1.05
N GLY A 121 -4.76 1.88 -1.10
CA GLY A 121 -6.08 2.45 -0.77
C GLY A 121 -6.13 3.07 0.63
N MET A 122 -5.46 2.45 1.61
CA MET A 122 -5.34 3.04 2.94
C MET A 122 -4.53 4.34 2.97
N LEU A 123 -3.48 4.46 2.15
CA LEU A 123 -2.73 5.71 2.06
C LEU A 123 -3.58 6.79 1.39
N GLU A 124 -4.33 6.44 0.35
CA GLU A 124 -5.26 7.36 -0.32
C GLU A 124 -6.33 7.86 0.66
N GLU A 125 -6.90 6.97 1.48
CA GLU A 125 -7.82 7.32 2.55
C GLU A 125 -7.16 8.21 3.63
N ALA A 126 -5.96 7.82 4.10
CA ALA A 126 -5.21 8.60 5.10
C ALA A 126 -4.84 9.99 4.60
N TRP A 127 -4.65 10.18 3.30
CA TRP A 127 -4.38 11.47 2.67
C TRP A 127 -5.65 12.25 2.32
N SER A 128 -6.83 11.68 2.54
CA SER A 128 -8.13 12.27 2.19
C SER A 128 -8.21 12.67 0.71
N ARG A 129 -7.63 11.86 -0.19
CA ARG A 129 -7.57 12.15 -1.62
C ARG A 129 -8.96 12.34 -2.21
N ASP A 130 -9.87 11.41 -1.90
CA ASP A 130 -11.22 11.38 -2.48
C ASP A 130 -12.23 12.25 -1.72
N THR A 131 -11.83 12.77 -0.54
CA THR A 131 -12.68 13.56 0.35
C THR A 131 -12.14 14.95 0.64
N GLY A 132 -10.96 15.29 0.15
CA GLY A 132 -10.36 16.61 0.29
C GLY A 132 -10.78 17.57 -0.82
N SER A 133 -10.57 18.87 -0.59
CA SER A 133 -10.77 19.91 -1.62
C SER A 133 -9.46 20.42 -2.22
N TYR A 134 -8.51 20.78 -1.38
CA TYR A 134 -7.20 21.31 -1.77
C TYR A 134 -6.09 20.67 -0.98
N VAL A 135 -4.92 20.49 -1.61
CA VAL A 135 -3.66 20.15 -0.93
C VAL A 135 -2.75 21.36 -0.96
N VAL A 136 -2.37 21.86 0.21
CA VAL A 136 -1.43 22.99 0.36
C VAL A 136 -0.06 22.43 0.76
N THR A 137 0.93 22.60 -0.10
CA THR A 137 2.32 22.18 0.15
C THR A 137 3.14 23.37 0.64
N ILE A 138 3.71 23.23 1.83
CA ILE A 138 4.48 24.25 2.51
C ILE A 138 5.92 23.77 2.70
N ALA A 139 6.89 24.58 2.28
CA ALA A 139 8.30 24.31 2.57
C ALA A 139 8.67 24.86 3.96
N LEU A 140 9.30 24.01 4.77
CA LEU A 140 9.75 24.35 6.12
C LEU A 140 11.26 24.17 6.25
N SER A 141 11.91 25.11 6.93
CA SER A 141 13.15 24.83 7.63
C SER A 141 12.87 24.04 8.92
N GLU A 142 13.81 23.19 9.32
CA GLU A 142 13.67 22.35 10.51
C GLU A 142 13.68 23.22 11.79
N GLN A 143 12.52 23.75 12.18
CA GLN A 143 12.35 24.54 13.38
C GLN A 143 11.26 23.92 14.28
N ALA A 144 11.60 23.77 15.57
CA ALA A 144 10.61 23.34 16.56
C ALA A 144 9.41 24.29 16.59
N GLY A 145 8.20 23.73 16.67
CA GLY A 145 6.94 24.49 16.72
C GLY A 145 6.43 25.04 15.37
N ALA A 146 7.09 24.76 14.24
CA ALA A 146 6.63 25.22 12.93
C ALA A 146 5.25 24.62 12.56
N LEU A 147 5.05 23.32 12.78
CA LEU A 147 3.77 22.66 12.54
C LEU A 147 2.64 23.24 13.39
N GLU A 148 2.91 23.54 14.68
CA GLU A 148 1.94 24.17 15.58
C GLU A 148 1.49 25.53 15.02
N LYS A 149 2.42 26.35 14.56
CA LYS A 149 2.09 27.66 13.98
C LYS A 149 1.23 27.52 12.72
N ILE A 150 1.58 26.60 11.82
CA ILE A 150 0.83 26.34 10.58
C ILE A 150 -0.58 25.86 10.91
N THR A 151 -0.71 24.83 11.73
CA THR A 151 -2.02 24.28 12.08
C THR A 151 -2.90 25.31 12.81
N LYS A 152 -2.35 26.15 13.68
CA LYS A 152 -3.06 27.27 14.31
C LYS A 152 -3.56 28.32 13.28
N ILE A 153 -2.81 28.57 12.22
CA ILE A 153 -3.25 29.50 11.16
C ILE A 153 -4.44 28.89 10.41
N ILE A 154 -4.29 27.64 9.96
CA ILE A 154 -5.32 26.96 9.16
C ILE A 154 -6.61 26.76 9.96
N SER A 155 -6.50 26.31 11.22
CA SER A 155 -7.65 26.04 12.08
C SER A 155 -8.54 27.25 12.39
N LYS A 156 -8.09 28.46 12.04
CA LYS A 156 -8.94 29.69 12.14
C LYS A 156 -9.94 29.79 10.99
N TYR A 157 -9.71 29.11 9.89
CA TYR A 157 -10.49 29.24 8.66
C TYR A 157 -11.14 27.91 8.23
N SER A 158 -10.48 26.79 8.51
CA SER A 158 -10.93 25.45 8.13
C SER A 158 -10.39 24.39 9.08
N SER A 159 -10.99 23.20 9.09
CA SER A 159 -10.39 22.01 9.68
C SER A 159 -9.27 21.48 8.76
N ILE A 160 -8.52 20.51 9.26
CA ILE A 160 -7.47 19.81 8.52
C ILE A 160 -7.94 18.38 8.32
N ALA A 161 -8.10 17.95 7.08
CA ALA A 161 -8.48 16.58 6.74
C ALA A 161 -7.31 15.62 6.89
N SER A 162 -6.14 15.98 6.38
CA SER A 162 -4.90 15.22 6.61
C SER A 162 -3.67 16.13 6.69
N LEU A 163 -2.60 15.62 7.30
CA LEU A 163 -1.30 16.28 7.37
C LEU A 163 -0.20 15.24 7.19
N MET A 164 0.69 15.48 6.24
CA MET A 164 1.85 14.64 5.98
C MET A 164 3.12 15.48 5.89
N THR A 165 4.22 14.93 6.40
CA THR A 165 5.54 15.53 6.24
C THR A 165 6.39 14.68 5.31
N LEU A 166 7.00 15.31 4.32
CA LEU A 166 7.96 14.69 3.41
C LEU A 166 9.33 15.32 3.62
N ASP A 167 10.32 14.49 3.95
CA ASP A 167 11.72 14.93 3.96
C ASP A 167 12.21 15.02 2.52
N ALA A 168 12.51 16.23 2.06
CA ALA A 168 13.25 16.40 0.84
C ALA A 168 14.70 16.02 1.12
N LYS A 169 15.15 14.80 0.85
CA LYS A 169 16.56 14.28 0.91
C LYS A 169 17.70 15.29 1.22
N SER A 170 17.35 16.48 1.63
CA SER A 170 18.13 17.64 2.01
C SER A 170 17.96 17.86 3.51
N LYS A 171 19.05 17.97 4.23
CA LYS A 171 19.08 18.21 5.69
C LYS A 171 18.45 19.56 6.12
N VAL A 172 17.94 20.36 5.21
CA VAL A 172 17.55 21.76 5.48
C VAL A 172 16.08 22.06 5.20
N LEU A 173 15.38 21.27 4.37
CA LEU A 173 14.01 21.56 3.97
C LEU A 173 13.10 20.34 4.10
N ARG A 174 12.07 20.47 4.92
CA ARG A 174 10.89 19.58 4.95
C ARG A 174 9.76 20.16 4.13
N ARG A 175 8.95 19.31 3.54
CA ARG A 175 7.65 19.71 2.98
C ARG A 175 6.55 19.21 3.89
N VAL A 176 5.58 20.06 4.13
CA VAL A 176 4.34 19.70 4.79
C VAL A 176 3.22 19.81 3.78
N LEU A 177 2.52 18.71 3.57
CA LEU A 177 1.32 18.64 2.74
C LEU A 177 0.12 18.62 3.67
N ILE A 178 -0.81 19.53 3.45
CA ILE A 178 -2.02 19.65 4.27
C ILE A 178 -3.21 19.57 3.33
N THR A 179 -4.04 18.56 3.53
CA THR A 179 -5.30 18.42 2.80
C THR A 179 -6.40 19.16 3.56
N LEU A 180 -7.08 20.04 2.87
CA LEU A 180 -8.24 20.75 3.38
C LEU A 180 -9.52 19.95 3.11
N PRO A 181 -10.53 20.03 4.00
CA PRO A 181 -11.76 19.26 3.88
C PRO A 181 -12.65 19.74 2.70
N PRO A 182 -13.65 18.95 2.31
CA PRO A 182 -14.49 19.25 1.13
C PRO A 182 -15.29 20.53 1.25
N ASP A 183 -15.56 21.02 2.45
CA ASP A 183 -16.26 22.28 2.74
C ASP A 183 -15.35 23.52 2.70
N CYS A 184 -14.07 23.34 2.41
CA CYS A 184 -13.14 24.44 2.20
C CYS A 184 -13.23 24.93 0.75
N ASP A 185 -13.94 26.04 0.55
CA ASP A 185 -14.07 26.72 -0.73
C ASP A 185 -12.81 27.52 -1.13
N GLU A 186 -12.78 27.98 -2.38
CA GLU A 186 -11.65 28.75 -2.91
C GLU A 186 -11.36 30.04 -2.11
N PRO A 187 -12.35 30.88 -1.70
CA PRO A 187 -12.09 32.04 -0.86
C PRO A 187 -11.47 31.73 0.49
N LYS A 188 -11.83 30.62 1.12
CA LYS A 188 -11.20 30.16 2.39
C LYS A 188 -9.77 29.69 2.16
N LYS A 189 -9.54 28.88 1.11
CA LYS A 189 -8.20 28.44 0.68
C LYS A 189 -7.28 29.65 0.44
N ASP A 190 -7.75 30.67 -0.31
CA ASP A 190 -6.94 31.86 -0.58
C ASP A 190 -6.58 32.64 0.69
N LYS A 191 -7.51 32.77 1.63
CA LYS A 191 -7.24 33.38 2.95
C LYS A 191 -6.21 32.61 3.74
N ILE A 192 -6.25 31.27 3.70
CA ILE A 192 -5.28 30.40 4.36
C ILE A 192 -3.89 30.62 3.77
N VAL A 193 -3.77 30.57 2.43
CA VAL A 193 -2.50 30.75 1.71
C VAL A 193 -1.90 32.12 2.02
N ALA A 194 -2.67 33.19 1.83
CA ALA A 194 -2.21 34.55 2.10
C ALA A 194 -1.76 34.73 3.56
N LYS A 195 -2.46 34.07 4.52
CA LYS A 195 -2.09 34.19 5.93
C LYS A 195 -0.83 33.39 6.28
N LEU A 196 -0.61 32.25 5.65
CA LEU A 196 0.63 31.48 5.78
C LEU A 196 1.82 32.28 5.27
N GLU A 197 1.71 32.85 4.07
CA GLU A 197 2.76 33.68 3.45
C GLU A 197 3.06 34.96 4.27
N GLN A 198 2.00 35.64 4.74
CA GLN A 198 2.15 36.80 5.63
C GLN A 198 2.93 36.47 6.94
N LYS A 199 2.85 35.22 7.39
CA LYS A 199 3.57 34.72 8.57
C LYS A 199 4.95 34.14 8.25
N GLY A 200 5.42 34.29 7.01
CA GLY A 200 6.75 33.87 6.57
C GLY A 200 6.86 32.40 6.17
N PHE A 201 5.74 31.69 6.03
CA PHE A 201 5.72 30.33 5.49
C PHE A 201 5.70 30.37 3.98
N ARG A 202 6.60 29.58 3.35
CA ARG A 202 6.64 29.49 1.89
C ARG A 202 5.66 28.42 1.40
N VAL A 203 4.52 28.85 0.82
CA VAL A 203 3.64 27.95 0.09
C VAL A 203 4.29 27.65 -1.27
N VAL A 204 4.53 26.37 -1.56
CA VAL A 204 5.21 25.91 -2.78
C VAL A 204 4.22 25.59 -3.86
N GLU A 205 3.09 25.01 -3.47
CA GLU A 205 2.09 24.48 -4.38
C GLU A 205 0.72 24.45 -3.70
N VAL A 206 -0.32 24.63 -4.48
CA VAL A 206 -1.70 24.38 -4.08
C VAL A 206 -2.36 23.56 -5.18
N GLU A 207 -2.73 22.34 -4.88
CA GLU A 207 -3.40 21.40 -5.79
C GLU A 207 -4.90 21.39 -5.49
N ASN A 208 -5.74 21.41 -6.53
CA ASN A 208 -7.18 21.22 -6.42
C ASN A 208 -7.51 19.75 -6.68
N LEU A 209 -8.10 19.06 -5.71
CA LEU A 209 -8.45 17.65 -5.80
C LEU A 209 -9.77 17.37 -6.54
N ASN A 210 -10.54 18.41 -6.85
CA ASN A 210 -11.84 18.32 -7.53
C ASN A 210 -11.74 18.49 -9.07
N ASN A 211 -10.52 18.49 -9.62
CA ASN A 211 -10.27 18.60 -11.06
C ASN A 211 -9.92 17.26 -11.67
#